data_43394efcc5e15ca6a78b2d4b5dd74cb5
#
_entry.id   43394efcc5e15ca6a78b2d4b5dd74cb5
#
_cell.length_a   1.000
_cell.length_b   1.000
_cell.length_c   1.000
_cell.angle_alpha   90.00
_cell.angle_beta   90.00
_cell.angle_gamma   90.00
#
_symmetry.space_group_name_H-M   'P 1'
#
loop_
_entity.id
_entity.type
_entity.pdbx_description
1 polymer ?
#
loop_
_entity_poly.entity_id
_entity_poly.type
_entity_poly.pdbx_seq_one_letter_code
_entity_poly.pdbx_strand_id
1 'polypeptide(L)'
;MIIKKVMNQKMKIAIMGAGLSGLACAIILERYGHSPIIFEKRSQPGDRFINAEIIASIFSRPIQDAYRFFSEDYQLFLQPISQISKLIVHSEKAESEVNEQLGFINIRGRHQHSFEQQLANQVKSKIFYHSEASYEDLLQEYTHVILATGDAQYAVKLHNYHVDRAVTLKGATVEGEFERSTIHIWFNNNIAPRGYAYLLPFSNTEANVVISYPQLGLKIKNDHELWNTFYQVVCTTMKQSLKVTDQFHIKDYLIGSCKYPRIGNTFFTGNCFGSLMPFLGFGQFTSLLTGIYAAYDLCGLGKYEVLTKPLMKKYRNSLVLREIFEKLDNPFQDMIVNQMQGFIGERLLRTSHFPSLRALSYILRPFVK
;
A
#
# COMPACT_ATOMS: atom_id res chain seq x y z
N MET A 1 -31.98 -40.16 0.67
CA MET A 1 -32.27 -39.49 -0.61
C MET A 1 -32.43 -37.97 -0.47
N ILE A 2 -31.86 -37.36 0.56
CA ILE A 2 -31.96 -35.91 0.86
C ILE A 2 -30.61 -35.14 0.64
N ILE A 3 -29.50 -35.85 0.48
CA ILE A 3 -28.15 -35.24 0.40
C ILE A 3 -27.74 -34.80 -1.03
N LYS A 4 -28.50 -35.14 -2.07
CA LYS A 4 -28.16 -34.82 -3.48
C LYS A 4 -28.77 -33.53 -4.06
N LYS A 5 -29.47 -32.71 -3.28
CA LYS A 5 -30.16 -31.50 -3.76
C LYS A 5 -29.52 -30.18 -3.41
N VAL A 6 -28.31 -30.20 -2.81
CA VAL A 6 -27.55 -28.97 -2.46
C VAL A 6 -26.46 -28.63 -3.50
N MET A 7 -26.32 -29.40 -4.57
CA MET A 7 -25.31 -29.15 -5.61
C MET A 7 -25.97 -28.52 -6.82
N ASN A 8 -25.85 -27.21 -6.95
CA ASN A 8 -25.73 -26.36 -8.14
C ASN A 8 -26.39 -24.98 -8.01
N GLN A 9 -26.32 -24.35 -6.88
CA GLN A 9 -26.57 -22.90 -6.89
C GLN A 9 -25.34 -22.25 -7.50
N LYS A 10 -25.45 -21.74 -8.73
CA LYS A 10 -24.37 -20.99 -9.43
C LYS A 10 -23.88 -19.90 -8.49
N MET A 11 -22.58 -19.88 -8.17
CA MET A 11 -22.01 -18.83 -7.32
C MET A 11 -22.31 -17.45 -7.91
N LYS A 12 -22.93 -16.60 -7.11
CA LYS A 12 -23.11 -15.18 -7.41
C LYS A 12 -22.12 -14.41 -6.55
N ILE A 13 -21.15 -13.76 -7.16
CA ILE A 13 -20.04 -13.11 -6.46
C ILE A 13 -20.16 -11.62 -6.63
N ALA A 14 -20.23 -10.87 -5.52
CA ALA A 14 -20.12 -9.42 -5.48
C ALA A 14 -18.73 -9.01 -4.99
N ILE A 15 -18.14 -8.03 -5.65
CA ILE A 15 -16.88 -7.38 -5.23
C ILE A 15 -17.21 -5.93 -4.89
N MET A 16 -17.00 -5.53 -3.65
CA MET A 16 -17.27 -4.18 -3.18
C MET A 16 -16.00 -3.36 -3.19
N GLY A 17 -15.82 -2.57 -4.27
CA GLY A 17 -14.66 -1.71 -4.53
C GLY A 17 -13.84 -2.14 -5.75
N ALA A 18 -13.59 -1.19 -6.65
CA ALA A 18 -12.73 -1.33 -7.84
C ALA A 18 -11.30 -0.80 -7.58
N GLY A 19 -10.72 -1.16 -6.43
CA GLY A 19 -9.32 -0.96 -6.10
C GLY A 19 -8.45 -2.16 -6.49
N LEU A 20 -7.16 -2.14 -6.14
CA LEU A 20 -6.20 -3.19 -6.53
C LEU A 20 -6.67 -4.61 -6.17
N SER A 21 -7.15 -4.82 -4.96
CA SER A 21 -7.57 -6.16 -4.51
C SER A 21 -8.84 -6.63 -5.19
N GLY A 22 -9.82 -5.72 -5.39
CA GLY A 22 -11.07 -6.06 -6.05
C GLY A 22 -10.88 -6.38 -7.52
N LEU A 23 -10.12 -5.56 -8.23
CA LEU A 23 -9.82 -5.78 -9.66
C LEU A 23 -8.96 -7.03 -9.88
N ALA A 24 -7.93 -7.25 -9.05
CA ALA A 24 -7.14 -8.47 -9.14
C ALA A 24 -8.00 -9.72 -8.88
N CYS A 25 -8.91 -9.67 -7.89
CA CYS A 25 -9.85 -10.74 -7.62
C CYS A 25 -10.75 -11.04 -8.84
N ALA A 26 -11.32 -10.00 -9.46
CA ALA A 26 -12.17 -10.13 -10.63
C ALA A 26 -11.43 -10.78 -11.80
N ILE A 27 -10.23 -10.30 -12.13
CA ILE A 27 -9.42 -10.85 -13.23
C ILE A 27 -9.15 -12.35 -13.02
N ILE A 28 -8.80 -12.76 -11.82
CA ILE A 28 -8.54 -14.17 -11.52
C ILE A 28 -9.83 -14.99 -11.61
N LEU A 29 -10.93 -14.53 -11.03
CA LEU A 29 -12.23 -15.21 -11.11
C LEU A 29 -12.68 -15.43 -12.56
N GLU A 30 -12.52 -14.42 -13.42
CA GLU A 30 -12.85 -14.49 -14.85
C GLU A 30 -12.09 -15.58 -15.58
N ARG A 31 -10.81 -15.78 -15.26
CA ARG A 31 -9.98 -16.83 -15.86
C ARG A 31 -10.45 -18.23 -15.50
N TYR A 32 -11.04 -18.37 -14.33
CA TYR A 32 -11.64 -19.64 -13.89
C TYR A 32 -13.13 -19.76 -14.24
N GLY A 33 -13.64 -18.92 -15.15
CA GLY A 33 -14.99 -19.02 -15.70
C GLY A 33 -16.09 -18.42 -14.81
N HIS A 34 -15.74 -17.64 -13.81
CA HIS A 34 -16.68 -16.90 -12.99
C HIS A 34 -16.86 -15.48 -13.54
N SER A 35 -18.05 -14.92 -13.36
CA SER A 35 -18.36 -13.53 -13.75
C SER A 35 -18.83 -12.76 -12.52
N PRO A 36 -17.92 -12.22 -11.71
CA PRO A 36 -18.31 -11.41 -10.56
C PRO A 36 -18.94 -10.09 -11.03
N ILE A 37 -19.66 -9.43 -10.13
CA ILE A 37 -20.11 -8.05 -10.33
C ILE A 37 -19.35 -7.15 -9.36
N ILE A 38 -18.81 -6.04 -9.88
CA ILE A 38 -18.03 -5.08 -9.11
C ILE A 38 -18.90 -3.86 -8.84
N PHE A 39 -18.93 -3.43 -7.60
CA PHE A 39 -19.63 -2.23 -7.13
C PHE A 39 -18.62 -1.19 -6.66
N GLU A 40 -18.48 -0.10 -7.41
CA GLU A 40 -17.58 1.00 -7.09
C GLU A 40 -18.39 2.24 -6.72
N LYS A 41 -18.13 2.80 -5.55
CA LYS A 41 -18.84 3.99 -5.05
C LYS A 41 -18.54 5.24 -5.88
N ARG A 42 -17.37 5.30 -6.50
CA ARG A 42 -16.88 6.48 -7.22
C ARG A 42 -17.15 6.38 -8.72
N SER A 43 -16.77 7.45 -9.45
CA SER A 43 -17.02 7.59 -10.89
C SER A 43 -16.14 6.70 -11.76
N GLN A 44 -14.99 6.26 -11.24
CA GLN A 44 -14.01 5.45 -11.96
C GLN A 44 -13.14 4.63 -11.00
N PRO A 45 -12.40 3.61 -11.50
CA PRO A 45 -11.47 2.85 -10.68
C PRO A 45 -10.38 3.78 -10.11
N GLY A 46 -10.12 3.64 -8.81
CA GLY A 46 -9.11 4.45 -8.17
C GLY A 46 -9.39 5.95 -8.13
N ASP A 47 -10.63 6.37 -8.27
CA ASP A 47 -11.03 7.79 -8.21
C ASP A 47 -10.76 8.41 -6.83
N ARG A 48 -9.49 8.48 -6.51
CA ARG A 48 -8.89 9.08 -5.33
C ARG A 48 -7.90 10.17 -5.78
N PHE A 49 -7.18 10.75 -4.82
CA PHE A 49 -6.04 11.62 -5.11
C PHE A 49 -4.96 10.85 -5.88
N ILE A 50 -4.17 11.57 -6.65
CA ILE A 50 -2.98 11.02 -7.33
C ILE A 50 -1.89 10.84 -6.28
N ASN A 51 -1.34 9.64 -6.20
CA ASN A 51 -0.24 9.33 -5.30
C ASN A 51 0.80 8.46 -6.01
N ALA A 52 2.05 8.92 -6.03
CA ALA A 52 3.16 8.07 -6.42
C ALA A 52 3.50 7.14 -5.25
N GLU A 53 3.70 5.88 -5.57
CA GLU A 53 4.08 4.84 -4.61
C GLU A 53 5.22 4.01 -5.20
N ILE A 54 5.90 3.25 -4.35
CA ILE A 54 6.95 2.35 -4.79
C ILE A 54 6.63 0.88 -4.49
N ILE A 55 7.09 0.00 -5.36
CA ILE A 55 7.22 -1.42 -5.06
C ILE A 55 8.72 -1.72 -4.98
N ALA A 56 9.22 -1.85 -3.77
CA ALA A 56 10.63 -2.14 -3.53
C ALA A 56 10.85 -3.62 -3.19
N SER A 57 11.87 -4.21 -3.80
CA SER A 57 12.21 -5.63 -3.66
C SER A 57 12.43 -6.07 -2.22
N ILE A 58 12.97 -5.19 -1.37
CA ILE A 58 13.21 -5.47 0.06
C ILE A 58 11.91 -5.80 0.83
N PHE A 59 10.75 -5.27 0.42
CA PHE A 59 9.46 -5.52 1.06
C PHE A 59 8.71 -6.71 0.47
N SER A 60 9.04 -7.12 -0.76
CA SER A 60 8.40 -8.28 -1.42
C SER A 60 9.16 -9.59 -1.22
N ARG A 61 10.38 -9.56 -0.65
CA ARG A 61 11.20 -10.78 -0.47
C ARG A 61 10.40 -11.97 0.07
N PRO A 62 10.66 -13.18 -0.45
CA PRO A 62 11.77 -13.59 -1.33
C PRO A 62 11.61 -13.20 -2.81
N ILE A 63 10.50 -12.59 -3.20
CA ILE A 63 10.23 -12.15 -4.56
C ILE A 63 11.08 -10.90 -4.84
N GLN A 64 11.97 -11.01 -5.82
CA GLN A 64 12.88 -9.92 -6.18
C GLN A 64 12.21 -8.93 -7.14
N ASP A 65 11.46 -9.43 -8.11
CA ASP A 65 10.71 -8.65 -9.08
C ASP A 65 9.22 -8.93 -8.94
N ALA A 66 8.49 -7.97 -8.37
CA ALA A 66 7.06 -8.08 -8.15
C ALA A 66 6.26 -8.05 -9.47
N TYR A 67 6.73 -7.32 -10.48
CA TYR A 67 6.03 -7.21 -11.77
C TYR A 67 6.12 -8.52 -12.54
N ARG A 68 7.31 -9.09 -12.59
CA ARG A 68 7.54 -10.41 -13.17
C ARG A 68 6.70 -11.46 -12.46
N PHE A 69 6.70 -11.46 -11.14
CA PHE A 69 5.89 -12.37 -10.32
C PHE A 69 4.41 -12.26 -10.64
N PHE A 70 3.84 -11.03 -10.69
CA PHE A 70 2.42 -10.87 -11.00
C PHE A 70 2.10 -11.24 -12.46
N SER A 71 2.99 -10.97 -13.41
CA SER A 71 2.76 -11.31 -14.82
C SER A 71 2.93 -12.81 -15.10
N GLU A 72 3.95 -13.45 -14.57
CA GLU A 72 4.24 -14.88 -14.83
C GLU A 72 3.31 -15.81 -14.04
N ASP A 73 3.19 -15.58 -12.72
CA ASP A 73 2.42 -16.50 -11.86
C ASP A 73 0.91 -16.24 -11.89
N TYR A 74 0.51 -14.98 -12.13
CA TYR A 74 -0.89 -14.58 -12.07
C TYR A 74 -1.40 -13.92 -13.35
N GLN A 75 -0.56 -13.72 -14.37
CA GLN A 75 -0.90 -13.04 -15.62
C GLN A 75 -1.59 -11.68 -15.38
N LEU A 76 -1.24 -11.00 -14.32
CA LEU A 76 -1.65 -9.63 -14.04
C LEU A 76 -0.58 -8.70 -14.61
N PHE A 77 -0.94 -7.96 -15.64
CA PHE A 77 0.00 -7.12 -16.36
C PHE A 77 -0.05 -5.68 -15.83
N LEU A 78 1.02 -5.28 -15.18
CA LEU A 78 1.22 -3.96 -14.60
C LEU A 78 2.51 -3.35 -15.17
N GLN A 79 2.46 -2.06 -15.47
CA GLN A 79 3.61 -1.31 -15.96
C GLN A 79 4.01 -0.23 -14.95
N PRO A 80 5.26 -0.23 -14.47
CA PRO A 80 5.77 0.85 -13.65
C PRO A 80 5.96 2.13 -14.46
N ILE A 81 6.04 3.25 -13.77
CA ILE A 81 6.39 4.53 -14.38
C ILE A 81 7.89 4.62 -14.61
N SER A 82 8.68 4.22 -13.63
CA SER A 82 10.14 4.21 -13.72
C SER A 82 10.75 3.20 -12.77
N GLN A 83 11.99 2.84 -13.05
CA GLN A 83 12.84 2.09 -12.14
C GLN A 83 13.55 3.04 -11.19
N ILE A 84 13.71 2.63 -9.93
CA ILE A 84 14.47 3.38 -8.93
C ILE A 84 15.92 2.93 -9.02
N SER A 85 16.80 3.82 -9.44
CA SER A 85 18.26 3.60 -9.49
C SER A 85 19.01 4.37 -8.41
N LYS A 86 18.37 5.39 -7.82
CA LYS A 86 18.98 6.24 -6.80
C LYS A 86 17.96 6.54 -5.69
N LEU A 87 18.41 6.38 -4.45
CA LEU A 87 17.68 6.77 -3.24
C LEU A 87 18.54 7.77 -2.47
N ILE A 88 17.99 8.93 -2.20
CA ILE A 88 18.60 9.94 -1.33
C ILE A 88 17.78 9.98 -0.03
N VAL A 89 18.43 9.69 1.07
CA VAL A 89 17.81 9.71 2.41
C VAL A 89 18.34 10.89 3.18
N HIS A 90 17.42 11.72 3.64
CA HIS A 90 17.72 12.90 4.43
C HIS A 90 17.26 12.71 5.87
N SER A 91 17.98 13.26 6.81
CA SER A 91 17.55 13.49 8.19
C SER A 91 17.69 14.96 8.55
N GLU A 92 17.68 15.32 9.83
CA GLU A 92 17.84 16.73 10.22
C GLU A 92 19.21 17.30 9.81
N LYS A 93 20.29 16.53 9.99
CA LYS A 93 21.68 16.96 9.79
C LYS A 93 22.49 16.02 8.89
N ALA A 94 21.90 14.95 8.39
CA ALA A 94 22.61 13.96 7.59
C ALA A 94 21.88 13.69 6.27
N GLU A 95 22.67 13.32 5.27
CA GLU A 95 22.20 12.88 3.95
C GLU A 95 23.01 11.67 3.50
N SER A 96 22.34 10.72 2.89
CA SER A 96 22.96 9.53 2.31
C SER A 96 22.41 9.26 0.94
N GLU A 97 23.28 8.87 0.02
CA GLU A 97 22.94 8.45 -1.33
C GLU A 97 23.21 6.95 -1.48
N VAL A 98 22.22 6.24 -2.05
CA VAL A 98 22.30 4.81 -2.37
C VAL A 98 22.02 4.64 -3.85
N ASN A 99 23.01 4.19 -4.61
CA ASN A 99 22.93 3.95 -6.06
C ASN A 99 22.73 2.45 -6.32
N GLU A 100 21.49 2.01 -6.30
CA GLU A 100 21.09 0.62 -6.45
C GLU A 100 19.73 0.48 -7.11
N GLN A 101 19.52 -0.65 -7.78
CA GLN A 101 18.20 -1.01 -8.27
C GLN A 101 17.30 -1.45 -7.11
N LEU A 102 16.52 -0.54 -6.57
CA LEU A 102 15.72 -0.76 -5.36
C LEU A 102 14.30 -1.25 -5.64
N GLY A 103 13.80 -1.03 -6.86
CA GLY A 103 12.44 -1.33 -7.25
C GLY A 103 11.91 -0.37 -8.30
N PHE A 104 10.62 -0.08 -8.21
CA PHE A 104 9.92 0.68 -9.24
C PHE A 104 8.97 1.71 -8.63
N ILE A 105 8.82 2.85 -9.31
CA ILE A 105 7.80 3.86 -9.04
C ILE A 105 6.57 3.54 -9.87
N ASN A 106 5.41 3.70 -9.27
CA ASN A 106 4.11 3.56 -9.93
C ASN A 106 3.16 4.65 -9.44
N ILE A 107 2.07 4.85 -10.15
CA ILE A 107 1.03 5.82 -9.80
C ILE A 107 -0.22 5.08 -9.37
N ARG A 108 -0.87 5.64 -8.35
CA ARG A 108 -2.16 5.24 -7.82
C ARG A 108 -3.16 6.38 -7.97
N GLY A 109 -4.41 6.04 -7.86
CA GLY A 109 -5.50 7.02 -7.87
C GLY A 109 -6.06 7.31 -9.26
N ARG A 110 -6.57 8.54 -9.46
CA ARG A 110 -7.31 8.92 -10.68
C ARG A 110 -6.45 9.16 -11.94
N HIS A 111 -5.14 9.00 -11.84
CA HIS A 111 -4.24 9.19 -12.98
C HIS A 111 -4.44 8.09 -14.04
N GLN A 112 -4.39 8.46 -15.33
CA GLN A 112 -4.62 7.53 -16.45
C GLN A 112 -3.68 6.32 -16.48
N HIS A 113 -2.45 6.46 -15.97
CA HIS A 113 -1.47 5.38 -15.86
C HIS A 113 -1.45 4.71 -14.48
N SER A 114 -2.47 4.95 -13.65
CA SER A 114 -2.56 4.30 -12.34
C SER A 114 -2.74 2.79 -12.45
N PHE A 115 -2.30 2.06 -11.44
CA PHE A 115 -2.51 0.62 -11.38
C PHE A 115 -3.98 0.22 -11.41
N GLU A 116 -4.84 1.04 -10.84
CA GLU A 116 -6.28 0.82 -10.87
C GLU A 116 -6.81 0.86 -12.31
N GLN A 117 -6.40 1.84 -13.11
CA GLN A 117 -6.80 1.92 -14.52
C GLN A 117 -6.22 0.77 -15.34
N GLN A 118 -4.94 0.43 -15.12
CA GLN A 118 -4.30 -0.69 -15.81
C GLN A 118 -5.00 -2.03 -15.52
N LEU A 119 -5.41 -2.28 -14.27
CA LEU A 119 -6.15 -3.49 -13.91
C LEU A 119 -7.58 -3.46 -14.45
N ALA A 120 -8.27 -2.33 -14.35
CA ALA A 120 -9.64 -2.20 -14.85
C ALA A 120 -9.73 -2.48 -16.36
N ASN A 121 -8.71 -2.08 -17.14
CA ASN A 121 -8.62 -2.39 -18.56
C ASN A 121 -8.45 -3.90 -18.86
N GLN A 122 -8.08 -4.72 -17.87
CA GLN A 122 -7.98 -6.18 -17.99
C GLN A 122 -9.25 -6.90 -17.54
N VAL A 123 -10.13 -6.21 -16.79
CA VAL A 123 -11.40 -6.77 -16.28
C VAL A 123 -12.44 -6.79 -17.39
N LYS A 124 -13.16 -7.92 -17.53
CA LYS A 124 -14.30 -8.12 -18.46
C LYS A 124 -15.64 -8.03 -17.74
N SER A 125 -15.66 -8.26 -16.44
CA SER A 125 -16.84 -8.22 -15.60
C SER A 125 -17.44 -6.81 -15.53
N LYS A 126 -18.74 -6.76 -15.30
CA LYS A 126 -19.43 -5.46 -15.18
C LYS A 126 -19.01 -4.75 -13.91
N ILE A 127 -18.66 -3.46 -14.05
CA ILE A 127 -18.41 -2.55 -12.94
C ILE A 127 -19.57 -1.55 -12.90
N PHE A 128 -20.23 -1.47 -11.76
CA PHE A 128 -21.24 -0.45 -11.48
C PHE A 128 -20.56 0.69 -10.73
N TYR A 129 -20.39 1.82 -11.41
CA TYR A 129 -19.90 3.06 -10.81
C TYR A 129 -21.01 3.81 -10.10
N HIS A 130 -20.64 4.77 -9.23
CA HIS A 130 -21.60 5.51 -8.39
C HIS A 130 -22.56 4.61 -7.60
N SER A 131 -22.07 3.42 -7.23
CA SER A 131 -22.88 2.44 -6.52
C SER A 131 -23.01 2.80 -5.05
N GLU A 132 -24.25 2.86 -4.58
CA GLU A 132 -24.60 3.05 -3.16
C GLU A 132 -24.92 1.72 -2.47
N ALA A 133 -24.69 0.58 -3.14
CA ALA A 133 -24.97 -0.73 -2.58
C ALA A 133 -24.23 -0.93 -1.25
N SER A 134 -24.97 -1.23 -0.20
CA SER A 134 -24.41 -1.56 1.10
C SER A 134 -23.93 -3.00 1.16
N TYR A 135 -23.06 -3.31 2.11
CA TYR A 135 -22.64 -4.70 2.35
C TYR A 135 -23.83 -5.59 2.68
N GLU A 136 -24.79 -5.09 3.44
CA GLU A 136 -26.01 -5.78 3.86
C GLU A 136 -26.88 -6.14 2.66
N ASP A 137 -27.02 -5.24 1.68
CA ASP A 137 -27.78 -5.50 0.43
C ASP A 137 -27.09 -6.58 -0.41
N LEU A 138 -25.75 -6.49 -0.52
CA LEU A 138 -24.99 -7.48 -1.28
C LEU A 138 -25.06 -8.89 -0.67
N LEU A 139 -25.14 -9.00 0.65
CA LEU A 139 -25.33 -10.30 1.32
C LEU A 139 -26.69 -10.96 1.02
N GLN A 140 -27.73 -10.16 0.72
CA GLN A 140 -29.05 -10.69 0.40
C GLN A 140 -29.12 -11.23 -1.03
N GLU A 141 -28.40 -10.62 -1.97
CA GLU A 141 -28.47 -10.92 -3.39
C GLU A 141 -27.38 -11.90 -3.88
N TYR A 142 -26.23 -11.90 -3.21
CA TYR A 142 -25.04 -12.62 -3.64
C TYR A 142 -24.68 -13.74 -2.66
N THR A 143 -24.19 -14.84 -3.21
CA THR A 143 -23.74 -15.97 -2.40
C THR A 143 -22.40 -15.71 -1.71
N HIS A 144 -21.56 -14.84 -2.30
CA HIS A 144 -20.23 -14.47 -1.77
C HIS A 144 -19.99 -12.98 -1.96
N VAL A 145 -19.38 -12.35 -0.95
CA VAL A 145 -19.03 -10.93 -0.99
C VAL A 145 -17.53 -10.76 -0.71
N ILE A 146 -16.87 -10.00 -1.58
CA ILE A 146 -15.47 -9.61 -1.42
C ILE A 146 -15.44 -8.14 -0.98
N LEU A 147 -15.04 -7.86 0.27
CA LEU A 147 -14.87 -6.51 0.78
C LEU A 147 -13.50 -5.96 0.38
N ALA A 148 -13.48 -5.08 -0.62
CA ALA A 148 -12.30 -4.48 -1.23
C ALA A 148 -12.36 -2.95 -1.26
N THR A 149 -13.01 -2.31 -0.28
CA THR A 149 -13.40 -0.89 -0.27
C THR A 149 -12.24 0.10 -0.20
N GLY A 150 -11.02 -0.37 0.06
CA GLY A 150 -9.82 0.48 0.10
C GLY A 150 -9.66 1.29 1.40
N ASP A 151 -10.66 1.27 2.26
CA ASP A 151 -10.61 1.67 3.66
C ASP A 151 -11.06 0.49 4.54
N ALA A 152 -10.80 0.58 5.83
CA ALA A 152 -11.15 -0.49 6.76
C ALA A 152 -12.53 -0.30 7.42
N GLN A 153 -13.33 0.68 7.00
CA GLN A 153 -14.56 1.07 7.70
C GLN A 153 -15.54 -0.07 7.89
N TYR A 154 -15.79 -0.87 6.84
CA TYR A 154 -16.67 -2.04 6.97
C TYR A 154 -16.10 -3.10 7.89
N ALA A 155 -14.79 -3.37 7.83
CA ALA A 155 -14.15 -4.33 8.73
C ALA A 155 -14.23 -3.87 10.20
N VAL A 156 -14.11 -2.56 10.45
CA VAL A 156 -14.32 -1.93 11.77
C VAL A 156 -15.78 -2.04 12.20
N LYS A 157 -16.74 -1.67 11.34
CA LYS A 157 -18.18 -1.77 11.60
C LYS A 157 -18.61 -3.20 11.97
N LEU A 158 -18.00 -4.20 11.34
CA LEU A 158 -18.25 -5.61 11.60
C LEU A 158 -17.44 -6.17 12.79
N HIS A 159 -16.79 -5.31 13.58
CA HIS A 159 -15.93 -5.69 14.71
C HIS A 159 -14.83 -6.71 14.35
N ASN A 160 -14.48 -6.78 13.05
CA ASN A 160 -13.46 -7.68 12.49
C ASN A 160 -12.13 -6.99 12.22
N TYR A 161 -11.86 -5.84 12.82
CA TYR A 161 -10.62 -5.10 12.59
C TYR A 161 -9.99 -4.64 13.90
N HIS A 162 -8.68 -4.79 13.99
CA HIS A 162 -7.87 -4.19 15.04
C HIS A 162 -7.13 -3.00 14.44
N VAL A 163 -7.34 -1.82 15.00
CA VAL A 163 -6.67 -0.59 14.59
C VAL A 163 -5.40 -0.44 15.41
N ASP A 164 -4.25 -0.50 14.74
CA ASP A 164 -2.94 -0.30 15.37
C ASP A 164 -2.53 1.17 15.36
N ARG A 165 -2.84 1.90 14.29
CA ARG A 165 -2.50 3.31 14.11
C ARG A 165 -3.57 4.04 13.30
N ALA A 166 -3.69 5.34 13.58
CA ALA A 166 -4.30 6.30 12.68
C ALA A 166 -3.22 7.29 12.23
N VAL A 167 -3.12 7.53 10.93
CA VAL A 167 -2.09 8.40 10.35
C VAL A 167 -2.72 9.53 9.56
N THR A 168 -2.03 10.67 9.53
CA THR A 168 -2.31 11.75 8.61
C THR A 168 -1.37 11.63 7.41
N LEU A 169 -1.94 11.77 6.21
CA LEU A 169 -1.18 11.93 4.96
C LEU A 169 -1.57 13.26 4.34
N LYS A 170 -0.58 14.09 4.05
CA LYS A 170 -0.76 15.31 3.29
C LYS A 170 0.25 15.35 2.16
N GLY A 171 -0.23 15.61 0.95
CA GLY A 171 0.63 15.55 -0.22
C GLY A 171 0.14 16.43 -1.35
N ALA A 172 1.02 16.62 -2.32
CA ALA A 172 0.74 17.36 -3.53
C ALA A 172 1.45 16.74 -4.73
N THR A 173 0.85 16.91 -5.91
CA THR A 173 1.55 16.83 -7.19
C THR A 173 2.17 18.17 -7.47
N VAL A 174 3.44 18.16 -7.85
CA VAL A 174 4.21 19.38 -8.12
C VAL A 174 4.86 19.30 -9.50
N GLU A 175 4.87 20.43 -10.20
CA GLU A 175 5.65 20.64 -11.43
C GLU A 175 7.02 21.23 -11.09
N GLY A 176 8.06 20.73 -11.79
CA GLY A 176 9.46 21.14 -11.66
C GLY A 176 10.36 20.32 -12.59
N GLU A 177 11.65 20.28 -12.32
CA GLU A 177 12.62 19.44 -13.02
C GLU A 177 13.06 18.29 -12.13
N PHE A 178 12.91 17.06 -12.58
CA PHE A 178 13.17 15.88 -11.75
C PHE A 178 13.98 14.83 -12.51
N GLU A 179 14.89 14.18 -11.80
CA GLU A 179 15.51 12.94 -12.25
C GLU A 179 14.55 11.77 -11.96
N ARG A 180 13.93 11.23 -12.99
CA ARG A 180 12.81 10.28 -12.92
C ARG A 180 13.10 8.99 -12.15
N SER A 181 14.38 8.61 -12.03
CA SER A 181 14.82 7.40 -11.33
C SER A 181 15.34 7.66 -9.91
N THR A 182 15.34 8.93 -9.47
CA THR A 182 15.82 9.35 -8.16
C THR A 182 14.66 9.64 -7.22
N ILE A 183 14.66 9.00 -6.06
CA ILE A 183 13.67 9.24 -5.01
C ILE A 183 14.34 9.86 -3.79
N HIS A 184 13.60 10.74 -3.10
CA HIS A 184 14.04 11.36 -1.85
C HIS A 184 13.12 10.94 -0.71
N ILE A 185 13.70 10.60 0.43
CA ILE A 185 12.97 10.27 1.67
C ILE A 185 13.57 11.10 2.81
N TRP A 186 12.72 11.70 3.64
CA TRP A 186 13.12 12.44 4.82
C TRP A 186 12.66 11.75 6.09
N PHE A 187 13.60 11.45 6.95
CA PHE A 187 13.39 11.04 8.34
C PHE A 187 13.76 12.23 9.24
N ASN A 188 12.78 13.05 9.57
CA ASN A 188 12.99 14.25 10.37
C ASN A 188 11.71 14.59 11.15
N ASN A 189 11.78 14.50 12.47
CA ASN A 189 10.64 14.74 13.35
C ASN A 189 10.16 16.21 13.34
N ASN A 190 10.95 17.15 12.82
CA ASN A 190 10.51 18.54 12.70
C ASN A 190 9.53 18.76 11.53
N ILE A 191 9.54 17.88 10.52
CA ILE A 191 8.66 17.93 9.35
C ILE A 191 7.60 16.82 9.34
N ALA A 192 7.94 15.62 9.81
CA ALA A 192 7.05 14.48 9.89
C ALA A 192 7.23 13.77 11.24
N PRO A 193 6.64 14.27 12.35
CA PRO A 193 6.85 13.73 13.69
C PRO A 193 6.55 12.24 13.79
N ARG A 194 7.54 11.41 14.17
CA ARG A 194 7.43 9.95 14.22
C ARG A 194 6.98 9.30 12.91
N GLY A 195 7.16 10.02 11.82
CA GLY A 195 6.76 9.65 10.49
C GLY A 195 7.89 9.85 9.48
N TYR A 196 7.52 10.04 8.25
CA TYR A 196 8.47 10.27 7.16
C TYR A 196 7.82 11.12 6.08
N ALA A 197 8.68 11.71 5.24
CA ALA A 197 8.24 12.43 4.06
C ALA A 197 8.98 11.92 2.84
N TYR A 198 8.44 12.16 1.65
CA TYR A 198 9.07 11.70 0.41
C TYR A 198 8.76 12.59 -0.78
N LEU A 199 9.65 12.53 -1.78
CA LEU A 199 9.45 13.02 -3.13
C LEU A 199 9.67 11.85 -4.10
N LEU A 200 8.65 11.56 -4.92
CA LEU A 200 8.66 10.50 -5.93
C LEU A 200 8.31 11.10 -7.29
N PRO A 201 9.26 11.22 -8.24
CA PRO A 201 8.98 11.67 -9.59
C PRO A 201 8.17 10.63 -10.35
N PHE A 202 7.18 11.07 -11.13
CA PHE A 202 6.52 10.21 -12.11
C PHE A 202 6.73 10.67 -13.56
N SER A 203 7.37 11.82 -13.72
CA SER A 203 7.93 12.24 -15.00
C SER A 203 9.18 13.10 -14.76
N ASN A 204 9.81 13.60 -15.82
CA ASN A 204 10.89 14.57 -15.68
C ASN A 204 10.39 15.95 -15.24
N THR A 205 9.07 16.17 -15.29
CA THR A 205 8.45 17.47 -15.01
C THR A 205 7.44 17.42 -13.86
N GLU A 206 7.09 16.23 -13.36
CA GLU A 206 6.11 16.07 -12.29
C GLU A 206 6.59 15.10 -11.22
N ALA A 207 6.33 15.43 -9.97
CA ALA A 207 6.59 14.58 -8.83
C ALA A 207 5.46 14.66 -7.80
N ASN A 208 5.40 13.66 -6.95
CA ASN A 208 4.55 13.67 -5.77
C ASN A 208 5.38 13.92 -4.54
N VAL A 209 4.99 14.89 -3.72
CA VAL A 209 5.59 15.22 -2.43
C VAL A 209 4.59 14.96 -1.32
N VAL A 210 4.97 14.20 -0.29
CA VAL A 210 4.04 13.73 0.75
C VAL A 210 4.71 13.70 2.11
N ILE A 211 3.97 14.11 3.15
CA ILE A 211 4.28 13.82 4.55
C ILE A 211 3.30 12.81 5.11
N SER A 212 3.79 11.90 5.94
CA SER A 212 2.99 10.91 6.66
C SER A 212 3.44 10.81 8.11
N TYR A 213 2.53 10.98 9.05
CA TYR A 213 2.82 10.91 10.49
C TYR A 213 1.63 10.36 11.28
N PRO A 214 1.88 9.65 12.40
CA PRO A 214 0.82 9.12 13.25
C PRO A 214 0.16 10.23 14.07
N GLN A 215 -1.11 10.04 14.41
CA GLN A 215 -1.89 11.00 15.23
C GLN A 215 -1.77 10.77 16.74
N LEU A 216 -0.95 9.85 17.19
CA LEU A 216 -0.84 9.42 18.57
C LEU A 216 -0.50 10.57 19.53
N GLY A 217 -1.52 11.14 20.20
CA GLY A 217 -1.38 11.96 21.41
C GLY A 217 -0.43 13.17 21.34
N LEU A 218 0.09 13.44 20.13
CA LEU A 218 0.94 14.57 19.90
C LEU A 218 0.07 15.82 19.88
N LYS A 219 0.39 16.82 20.70
CA LYS A 219 0.00 18.20 20.40
C LYS A 219 0.75 18.59 19.11
N ILE A 220 0.23 18.06 17.98
CA ILE A 220 0.82 18.37 16.67
C ILE A 220 0.62 19.86 16.44
N LYS A 221 1.70 20.55 16.16
CA LYS A 221 1.65 21.85 15.50
C LYS A 221 0.67 21.73 14.33
N ASN A 222 -0.01 22.81 14.03
CA ASN A 222 -0.97 22.87 12.94
C ASN A 222 -0.45 22.10 11.70
N ASP A 223 -1.22 21.15 11.17
CA ASP A 223 -0.90 20.35 9.95
C ASP A 223 -0.41 21.24 8.80
N HIS A 224 -0.84 22.49 8.77
CA HIS A 224 -0.44 23.47 7.78
C HIS A 224 1.02 23.94 7.98
N GLU A 225 1.47 24.07 9.21
CA GLU A 225 2.86 24.46 9.50
C GLU A 225 3.84 23.35 9.15
N LEU A 226 3.51 22.08 9.48
CA LEU A 226 4.33 20.93 9.09
C LEU A 226 4.45 20.83 7.58
N TRP A 227 3.35 21.01 6.87
CA TRP A 227 3.33 20.99 5.41
C TRP A 227 4.20 22.11 4.81
N ASN A 228 4.03 23.34 5.28
CA ASN A 228 4.79 24.48 4.77
C ASN A 228 6.29 24.30 5.03
N THR A 229 6.66 23.84 6.23
CA THR A 229 8.05 23.54 6.56
C THR A 229 8.63 22.50 5.63
N PHE A 230 7.92 21.38 5.42
CA PHE A 230 8.36 20.34 4.50
C PHE A 230 8.46 20.85 3.06
N TYR A 231 7.47 21.57 2.58
CA TYR A 231 7.47 22.10 1.22
C TYR A 231 8.67 23.03 0.95
N GLN A 232 9.00 23.87 1.92
CA GLN A 232 10.21 24.72 1.84
C GLN A 232 11.49 23.86 1.82
N VAL A 233 11.57 22.82 2.64
CA VAL A 233 12.70 21.87 2.64
C VAL A 233 12.84 21.23 1.26
N VAL A 234 11.75 20.78 0.65
CA VAL A 234 11.77 20.19 -0.70
C VAL A 234 12.27 21.18 -1.74
N CYS A 235 11.72 22.41 -1.78
CA CYS A 235 12.16 23.45 -2.72
C CYS A 235 13.66 23.77 -2.56
N THR A 236 14.14 23.84 -1.32
CA THR A 236 15.55 24.07 -1.01
C THR A 236 16.44 22.91 -1.47
N THR A 237 16.03 21.67 -1.18
CA THR A 237 16.75 20.45 -1.58
C THR A 237 16.83 20.34 -3.10
N MET A 238 15.71 20.60 -3.78
CA MET A 238 15.64 20.55 -5.24
C MET A 238 16.23 21.78 -5.93
N LYS A 239 16.59 22.83 -5.16
CA LYS A 239 17.15 24.12 -5.66
C LYS A 239 16.26 24.78 -6.71
N GLN A 240 14.95 24.63 -6.58
CA GLN A 240 13.97 25.18 -7.52
C GLN A 240 12.66 25.54 -6.80
N SER A 241 11.92 26.47 -7.40
CA SER A 241 10.54 26.72 -6.99
C SER A 241 9.62 25.70 -7.69
N LEU A 242 8.84 24.98 -6.89
CA LEU A 242 7.90 23.98 -7.41
C LEU A 242 6.51 24.60 -7.52
N LYS A 243 5.73 24.15 -8.49
CA LYS A 243 4.33 24.58 -8.66
C LYS A 243 3.39 23.45 -8.27
N VAL A 244 2.53 23.67 -7.28
CA VAL A 244 1.50 22.70 -6.88
C VAL A 244 0.39 22.68 -7.93
N THR A 245 0.08 21.49 -8.46
CA THR A 245 -1.00 21.28 -9.45
C THR A 245 -2.17 20.49 -8.91
N ASP A 246 -1.93 19.64 -7.92
CA ASP A 246 -2.96 18.87 -7.22
C ASP A 246 -2.52 18.67 -5.76
N GLN A 247 -3.48 18.51 -4.85
CA GLN A 247 -3.17 18.27 -3.44
C GLN A 247 -4.21 17.40 -2.76
N PHE A 248 -3.78 16.73 -1.71
CA PHE A 248 -4.67 15.93 -0.88
C PHE A 248 -4.32 16.05 0.60
N HIS A 249 -5.32 15.83 1.44
CA HIS A 249 -5.17 15.76 2.88
C HIS A 249 -6.10 14.69 3.44
N ILE A 250 -5.53 13.65 4.02
CA ILE A 250 -6.28 12.55 4.61
C ILE A 250 -5.93 12.51 6.09
N LYS A 251 -6.95 12.62 6.92
CA LYS A 251 -6.86 12.43 8.37
C LYS A 251 -7.43 11.07 8.75
N ASP A 252 -7.00 10.57 9.87
CA ASP A 252 -7.51 9.34 10.48
C ASP A 252 -7.48 8.11 9.54
N TYR A 253 -6.44 8.04 8.68
CA TYR A 253 -6.27 6.87 7.84
C TYR A 253 -5.84 5.67 8.68
N LEU A 254 -6.72 4.67 8.76
CA LEU A 254 -6.54 3.53 9.65
C LEU A 254 -5.51 2.54 9.10
N ILE A 255 -4.52 2.22 9.93
CA ILE A 255 -3.59 1.12 9.74
C ILE A 255 -3.90 0.08 10.79
N GLY A 256 -4.17 -1.13 10.34
CA GLY A 256 -4.59 -2.23 11.22
C GLY A 256 -4.74 -3.52 10.42
N SER A 257 -5.29 -4.53 11.04
CA SER A 257 -5.51 -5.82 10.39
C SER A 257 -6.82 -6.47 10.83
N CYS A 258 -7.42 -7.27 9.95
CA CYS A 258 -8.60 -8.05 10.30
C CYS A 258 -8.26 -9.13 11.32
N LYS A 259 -9.23 -9.49 12.15
CA LYS A 259 -9.14 -10.62 13.09
C LYS A 259 -9.26 -11.95 12.32
N TYR A 260 -10.22 -12.00 11.42
CA TYR A 260 -10.50 -13.13 10.56
C TYR A 260 -10.51 -12.68 9.10
N PRO A 261 -9.65 -13.24 8.23
CA PRO A 261 -9.58 -12.85 6.82
C PRO A 261 -10.85 -13.25 6.04
N ARG A 262 -11.60 -14.23 6.55
CA ARG A 262 -12.88 -14.65 6.02
C ARG A 262 -13.88 -14.91 7.15
N ILE A 263 -15.13 -14.51 6.98
CA ILE A 263 -16.26 -14.82 7.86
C ILE A 263 -17.39 -15.35 6.98
N GLY A 264 -17.71 -16.64 7.12
CA GLY A 264 -18.69 -17.30 6.24
C GLY A 264 -18.32 -17.14 4.76
N ASN A 265 -19.18 -16.47 4.00
CA ASN A 265 -18.98 -16.22 2.57
C ASN A 265 -18.44 -14.79 2.28
N THR A 266 -17.97 -14.10 3.29
CA THR A 266 -17.37 -12.75 3.16
C THR A 266 -15.86 -12.82 3.29
N PHE A 267 -15.14 -12.26 2.31
CA PHE A 267 -13.70 -12.16 2.27
C PHE A 267 -13.27 -10.72 2.50
N PHE A 268 -12.32 -10.50 3.42
CA PHE A 268 -11.75 -9.19 3.69
C PHE A 268 -10.46 -9.05 2.91
N THR A 269 -10.39 -8.14 1.93
CA THR A 269 -9.24 -7.98 1.04
C THR A 269 -8.70 -6.55 1.07
N GLY A 270 -7.50 -6.34 0.57
CA GLY A 270 -6.90 -5.01 0.57
C GLY A 270 -6.81 -4.44 1.99
N ASN A 271 -7.19 -3.19 2.18
CA ASN A 271 -7.12 -2.54 3.49
C ASN A 271 -8.14 -3.10 4.49
N CYS A 272 -9.23 -3.71 4.05
CA CYS A 272 -10.12 -4.46 4.95
C CYS A 272 -9.44 -5.70 5.56
N PHE A 273 -8.44 -6.26 4.89
CA PHE A 273 -7.59 -7.34 5.42
C PHE A 273 -6.47 -6.79 6.32
N GLY A 274 -5.92 -5.64 6.02
CA GLY A 274 -4.70 -5.11 6.62
C GLY A 274 -3.51 -5.21 5.66
N SER A 275 -3.72 -4.88 4.39
CA SER A 275 -2.66 -4.92 3.38
C SER A 275 -1.61 -3.83 3.58
N LEU A 276 -1.98 -2.71 4.19
CA LEU A 276 -1.07 -1.59 4.43
C LEU A 276 -0.10 -1.92 5.56
N MET A 277 1.17 -2.13 5.20
CA MET A 277 2.21 -2.45 6.18
C MET A 277 2.48 -1.25 7.09
N PRO A 278 2.45 -1.39 8.42
CA PRO A 278 2.65 -0.28 9.36
C PRO A 278 3.98 0.46 9.16
N PHE A 279 5.05 -0.27 8.82
CA PHE A 279 6.35 0.34 8.54
C PHE A 279 6.38 0.87 7.11
N LEU A 280 6.50 2.17 6.95
CA LEU A 280 6.58 2.94 5.69
C LEU A 280 5.37 2.80 4.74
N GLY A 281 4.23 2.22 5.18
CA GLY A 281 2.97 2.30 4.45
C GLY A 281 2.86 1.49 3.14
N PHE A 282 3.76 0.55 2.86
CA PHE A 282 3.69 -0.28 1.64
C PHE A 282 2.52 -1.27 1.70
N GLY A 283 1.63 -1.22 0.71
CA GLY A 283 0.42 -2.03 0.73
C GLY A 283 0.05 -2.71 -0.59
N GLN A 284 0.57 -2.26 -1.71
CA GLN A 284 0.13 -2.67 -3.05
C GLN A 284 0.31 -4.16 -3.29
N PHE A 285 1.51 -4.69 -3.02
CA PHE A 285 1.85 -6.10 -3.20
C PHE A 285 0.90 -7.01 -2.41
N THR A 286 0.68 -6.71 -1.14
CA THR A 286 -0.24 -7.46 -0.26
C THR A 286 -1.69 -7.28 -0.70
N SER A 287 -2.07 -6.10 -1.15
CA SER A 287 -3.42 -5.81 -1.63
C SER A 287 -3.78 -6.68 -2.84
N LEU A 288 -2.90 -6.75 -3.84
CA LEU A 288 -3.06 -7.61 -5.01
C LEU A 288 -3.19 -9.09 -4.59
N LEU A 289 -2.28 -9.57 -3.74
CA LEU A 289 -2.29 -10.96 -3.28
C LEU A 289 -3.57 -11.34 -2.53
N THR A 290 -4.12 -10.45 -1.70
CA THR A 290 -5.37 -10.75 -1.00
C THR A 290 -6.54 -10.90 -1.96
N GLY A 291 -6.61 -10.10 -3.03
CA GLY A 291 -7.60 -10.26 -4.09
C GLY A 291 -7.44 -11.59 -4.83
N ILE A 292 -6.21 -11.91 -5.24
CA ILE A 292 -5.88 -13.18 -5.92
C ILE A 292 -6.26 -14.38 -5.05
N TYR A 293 -5.90 -14.36 -3.78
CA TYR A 293 -6.14 -15.48 -2.87
C TYR A 293 -7.61 -15.66 -2.52
N ALA A 294 -8.41 -14.58 -2.49
CA ALA A 294 -9.85 -14.68 -2.36
C ALA A 294 -10.48 -15.39 -3.59
N ALA A 295 -10.01 -15.04 -4.79
CA ALA A 295 -10.42 -15.73 -6.01
C ALA A 295 -9.99 -17.20 -6.01
N TYR A 296 -8.77 -17.51 -5.55
CA TYR A 296 -8.29 -18.89 -5.47
C TYR A 296 -9.14 -19.75 -4.54
N ASP A 297 -9.59 -19.22 -3.39
CA ASP A 297 -10.48 -19.95 -2.50
C ASP A 297 -11.81 -20.27 -3.20
N LEU A 298 -12.40 -19.29 -3.87
CA LEU A 298 -13.65 -19.46 -4.62
C LEU A 298 -13.52 -20.45 -5.79
N CYS A 299 -12.33 -20.57 -6.37
CA CYS A 299 -12.00 -21.51 -7.44
C CYS A 299 -11.53 -22.88 -6.92
N GLY A 300 -11.47 -23.10 -5.60
CA GLY A 300 -11.03 -24.36 -4.99
C GLY A 300 -9.52 -24.63 -5.05
N LEU A 301 -8.71 -23.59 -5.30
CA LEU A 301 -7.24 -23.67 -5.45
C LEU A 301 -6.48 -23.51 -4.12
N GLY A 302 -7.17 -23.21 -3.04
CA GLY A 302 -6.59 -23.09 -1.71
C GLY A 302 -7.54 -22.35 -0.76
N LYS A 303 -7.36 -22.56 0.53
CA LYS A 303 -8.17 -21.86 1.56
C LYS A 303 -7.59 -20.47 1.82
N TYR A 304 -8.42 -19.45 1.77
CA TYR A 304 -8.04 -18.03 1.92
C TYR A 304 -7.26 -17.78 3.21
N GLU A 305 -7.71 -18.36 4.32
CA GLU A 305 -7.08 -18.21 5.64
C GLU A 305 -5.67 -18.81 5.67
N VAL A 306 -5.44 -19.88 4.89
CA VAL A 306 -4.12 -20.51 4.78
C VAL A 306 -3.20 -19.68 3.90
N LEU A 307 -3.70 -19.23 2.74
CA LEU A 307 -2.92 -18.43 1.77
C LEU A 307 -2.52 -17.07 2.35
N THR A 308 -3.37 -16.46 3.17
CA THR A 308 -3.12 -15.14 3.76
C THR A 308 -2.30 -15.17 5.05
N LYS A 309 -2.11 -16.33 5.68
CA LYS A 309 -1.33 -16.46 6.94
C LYS A 309 0.09 -15.87 6.86
N PRO A 310 0.87 -16.05 5.76
CA PRO A 310 2.17 -15.40 5.61
C PRO A 310 2.09 -13.88 5.55
N LEU A 311 1.02 -13.33 4.94
CA LEU A 311 0.80 -11.88 4.83
C LEU A 311 0.54 -11.26 6.21
N MET A 312 -0.29 -11.90 7.03
CA MET A 312 -0.52 -11.48 8.42
C MET A 312 0.77 -11.51 9.26
N LYS A 313 1.65 -12.48 9.00
CA LYS A 313 2.95 -12.54 9.66
C LYS A 313 3.86 -11.38 9.23
N LYS A 314 3.86 -11.03 7.94
CA LYS A 314 4.57 -9.84 7.42
C LYS A 314 4.06 -8.56 8.06
N TYR A 315 2.74 -8.41 8.18
CA TYR A 315 2.10 -7.28 8.86
C TYR A 315 2.62 -7.11 10.30
N ARG A 316 2.57 -8.17 11.10
CA ARG A 316 3.04 -8.15 12.52
C ARG A 316 4.52 -7.79 12.63
N ASN A 317 5.37 -8.30 11.74
CA ASN A 317 6.79 -7.96 11.72
C ASN A 317 6.99 -6.48 11.35
N SER A 318 6.20 -5.97 10.41
CA SER A 318 6.20 -4.56 10.02
C SER A 318 5.76 -3.64 11.17
N LEU A 319 4.78 -4.07 11.99
CA LEU A 319 4.33 -3.31 13.16
C LEU A 319 5.45 -3.13 14.19
N VAL A 320 6.22 -4.18 14.48
CA VAL A 320 7.39 -4.10 15.36
C VAL A 320 8.39 -3.05 14.89
N LEU A 321 8.69 -3.03 13.58
CA LEU A 321 9.60 -2.03 13.00
C LEU A 321 9.03 -0.61 13.12
N ARG A 322 7.72 -0.46 12.93
CA ARG A 322 7.04 0.82 13.08
C ARG A 322 7.13 1.36 14.50
N GLU A 323 6.88 0.52 15.50
CA GLU A 323 6.93 0.90 16.91
C GLU A 323 8.32 1.37 17.34
N ILE A 324 9.36 0.78 16.79
CA ILE A 324 10.74 1.23 17.02
C ILE A 324 11.00 2.54 16.32
N PHE A 325 10.62 2.63 15.05
CA PHE A 325 10.82 3.83 14.25
C PHE A 325 10.17 5.07 14.90
N GLU A 326 8.97 4.92 15.47
CA GLU A 326 8.26 5.99 16.17
C GLU A 326 8.94 6.49 17.45
N LYS A 327 9.87 5.71 18.02
CA LYS A 327 10.65 6.09 19.21
C LYS A 327 11.96 6.80 18.86
N LEU A 328 12.36 6.82 17.59
CA LEU A 328 13.63 7.44 17.17
C LEU A 328 13.50 8.97 17.20
N ASP A 329 14.43 9.60 17.90
CA ASP A 329 14.64 11.05 17.84
C ASP A 329 15.53 11.44 16.63
N ASN A 330 15.65 12.74 16.35
CA ASN A 330 16.44 13.21 15.23
C ASN A 330 17.92 12.81 15.30
N PRO A 331 18.63 12.89 16.45
CA PRO A 331 20.01 12.40 16.54
C PRO A 331 20.19 10.93 16.15
N PHE A 332 19.25 10.06 16.55
CA PHE A 332 19.27 8.65 16.14
C PHE A 332 18.99 8.49 14.64
N GLN A 333 18.06 9.26 14.09
CA GLN A 333 17.79 9.28 12.66
C GLN A 333 19.03 9.74 11.88
N ASP A 334 19.73 10.78 12.33
CA ASP A 334 20.99 11.24 11.74
C ASP A 334 22.06 10.12 11.75
N MET A 335 22.19 9.41 12.87
CA MET A 335 23.14 8.29 12.97
C MET A 335 22.80 7.17 11.96
N ILE A 336 21.53 6.81 11.83
CA ILE A 336 21.08 5.78 10.87
C ILE A 336 21.37 6.24 9.45
N VAL A 337 21.00 7.46 9.10
CA VAL A 337 21.22 8.01 7.76
C VAL A 337 22.72 8.04 7.43
N ASN A 338 23.58 8.51 8.33
CA ASN A 338 25.03 8.49 8.11
C ASN A 338 25.60 7.09 7.86
N GLN A 339 25.04 6.07 8.52
CA GLN A 339 25.47 4.67 8.33
C GLN A 339 24.94 4.04 7.02
N MET A 340 23.97 4.68 6.36
CA MET A 340 23.52 4.24 5.03
C MET A 340 24.53 4.59 3.93
N GLN A 341 25.47 5.49 4.18
CA GLN A 341 26.61 5.72 3.30
C GLN A 341 27.63 4.60 3.43
N GLY A 342 28.00 3.98 2.31
CA GLY A 342 29.05 2.98 2.25
C GLY A 342 28.58 1.52 2.45
N PHE A 343 29.55 0.65 2.83
CA PHE A 343 29.42 -0.81 2.84
C PHE A 343 28.19 -1.35 3.59
N ILE A 344 27.75 -0.70 4.67
CA ILE A 344 26.59 -1.15 5.46
C ILE A 344 25.28 -0.86 4.72
N GLY A 345 25.13 0.32 4.15
CA GLY A 345 23.94 0.67 3.38
C GLY A 345 23.81 -0.15 2.11
N GLU A 346 24.90 -0.29 1.37
CA GLU A 346 24.97 -1.17 0.21
C GLU A 346 24.62 -2.62 0.58
N ARG A 347 25.15 -3.13 1.68
CA ARG A 347 24.90 -4.49 2.13
C ARG A 347 23.48 -4.69 2.66
N LEU A 348 22.88 -3.68 3.31
CA LEU A 348 21.48 -3.69 3.76
C LEU A 348 20.50 -3.76 2.59
N LEU A 349 20.82 -3.08 1.51
CA LEU A 349 19.92 -2.95 0.35
C LEU A 349 20.25 -3.98 -0.74
N ARG A 350 21.52 -4.32 -0.95
CA ARG A 350 22.00 -5.26 -1.99
C ARG A 350 21.76 -6.73 -1.70
N THR A 351 21.85 -7.21 -0.49
CA THR A 351 22.02 -8.65 -0.31
C THR A 351 20.71 -9.41 -0.16
N SER A 352 20.51 -10.39 -1.04
CA SER A 352 19.65 -11.56 -0.83
C SER A 352 19.93 -12.27 0.52
N HIS A 353 21.04 -11.98 1.19
CA HIS A 353 21.52 -12.61 2.42
C HIS A 353 21.37 -11.74 3.69
N PHE A 354 21.01 -10.47 3.56
CA PHE A 354 20.74 -9.67 4.76
C PHE A 354 19.48 -10.16 5.47
N PRO A 355 19.46 -10.13 6.80
CA PRO A 355 18.26 -10.51 7.53
C PRO A 355 17.10 -9.70 6.97
N SER A 356 16.14 -10.39 6.38
CA SER A 356 14.91 -9.79 5.89
C SER A 356 14.36 -8.86 6.98
N LEU A 357 13.56 -7.87 6.64
CA LEU A 357 12.84 -7.05 7.64
C LEU A 357 12.23 -7.91 8.75
N ARG A 358 11.97 -9.17 8.43
CA ARG A 358 11.57 -10.22 9.37
C ARG A 358 12.65 -10.50 10.43
N ALA A 359 13.90 -10.72 10.05
CA ALA A 359 14.96 -11.02 11.02
C ALA A 359 15.26 -9.77 11.86
N LEU A 360 15.29 -8.58 11.26
CA LEU A 360 15.42 -7.34 11.99
C LEU A 360 14.28 -7.17 13.01
N SER A 361 13.03 -7.45 12.65
CA SER A 361 11.90 -7.40 13.57
C SER A 361 12.02 -8.38 14.73
N TYR A 362 12.59 -9.57 14.52
CA TYR A 362 12.83 -10.54 15.60
C TYR A 362 13.90 -10.08 16.57
N ILE A 363 15.00 -9.51 16.06
CA ILE A 363 16.09 -8.96 16.89
C ILE A 363 15.57 -7.81 17.75
N LEU A 364 14.69 -6.99 17.19
CA LEU A 364 14.20 -5.76 17.83
C LEU A 364 12.96 -5.97 18.72
N ARG A 365 12.27 -7.11 18.64
CA ARG A 365 11.09 -7.42 19.47
C ARG A 365 11.26 -7.20 20.96
N PRO A 366 12.38 -7.59 21.61
CA PRO A 366 12.55 -7.37 23.05
C PRO A 366 12.52 -5.90 23.47
N PHE A 367 12.76 -4.97 22.53
CA PHE A 367 12.79 -3.53 22.77
C PHE A 367 11.43 -2.84 22.53
N VAL A 368 10.42 -3.62 22.13
CA VAL A 368 9.05 -3.18 21.91
C VAL A 368 8.19 -3.75 23.04
N LYS A 369 8.18 -3.06 24.16
CA LYS A 369 7.23 -3.29 25.26
C LYS A 369 6.54 -1.99 25.63
#